data_f3b6cdd2f81c90d89500300ec3e1699f
#
_entry.id   f3b6cdd2f81c90d89500300ec3e1699f
#
_cell.length_a   1.000
_cell.length_b   1.000
_cell.length_c   1.000
_cell.angle_alpha   90.00
_cell.angle_beta   90.00
_cell.angle_gamma   90.00
#
_symmetry.space_group_name_H-M   'P 1'
#
loop_
_entity.id
_entity.type
_entity.pdbx_description
1 polymer ?
#
loop_
_entity_poly.entity_id
_entity_poly.type
_entity_poly.pdbx_seq_one_letter_code
_entity_poly.pdbx_strand_id
1 'polypeptide(L)'
;MDHLLSIRAFVAVIKFQSFTTAAKHLGMSPATLSRAITSLESHTSTRLVNRSTRHVSLADDARAYFASCAEILERLDREELRLAEQRNTQKGVLRLAAHPFAVETGLSQLVDEYLLATPDIRVAVTTTGEPLRLEQGNYDAAIYPAFLVQDAAAICRPLIRSSSVLVATRAYLEASPPVPSSLDLTGHTFINTRASKWDSEYGSVKVAGISLPYNARLHAVMNECIAVQLALNGYGIALLPTRIAQRYMESGRLVRVLPEYELTDPVAELDIAFVHRRTLPRRVRDFVDHCVSFFRESEQPDRRVSPRSRKIVLTGLRDANAEDAAILEHASR
;
A
#
# COMPACT_ATOMS: atom_id res chain seq x y z
N MET A 1 -21.01 -33.23 12.14
CA MET A 1 -21.34 -31.80 11.93
C MET A 1 -20.57 -31.33 10.70
N ASP A 2 -21.12 -30.43 9.90
CA ASP A 2 -20.43 -29.91 8.70
C ASP A 2 -19.10 -29.29 9.12
N HIS A 3 -18.01 -29.76 8.56
CA HIS A 3 -16.66 -29.32 8.91
C HIS A 3 -16.43 -27.85 8.52
N LEU A 4 -16.95 -27.42 7.36
CA LEU A 4 -16.86 -26.05 6.90
C LEU A 4 -17.62 -25.09 7.83
N LEU A 5 -18.81 -25.50 8.28
CA LEU A 5 -19.59 -24.72 9.25
C LEU A 5 -18.82 -24.56 10.58
N SER A 6 -18.10 -25.61 11.01
CA SER A 6 -17.28 -25.56 12.22
C SER A 6 -16.09 -24.58 12.08
N ILE A 7 -15.46 -24.53 10.90
CA ILE A 7 -14.41 -23.55 10.58
C ILE A 7 -15.00 -22.12 10.56
N ARG A 8 -16.16 -21.90 9.90
CA ARG A 8 -16.84 -20.60 9.92
C ARG A 8 -17.17 -20.13 11.33
N ALA A 9 -17.67 -21.05 12.19
CA ALA A 9 -17.97 -20.79 13.58
C ALA A 9 -16.72 -20.36 14.37
N PHE A 10 -15.60 -21.07 14.21
CA PHE A 10 -14.35 -20.77 14.86
C PHE A 10 -13.83 -19.39 14.48
N VAL A 11 -13.72 -19.11 13.17
CA VAL A 11 -13.22 -17.80 12.68
C VAL A 11 -14.13 -16.67 13.13
N ALA A 12 -15.44 -16.83 13.10
CA ALA A 12 -16.38 -15.81 13.56
C ALA A 12 -16.23 -15.53 15.05
N VAL A 13 -16.12 -16.56 15.90
CA VAL A 13 -15.97 -16.38 17.36
C VAL A 13 -14.69 -15.62 17.70
N ILE A 14 -13.60 -15.88 17.03
CA ILE A 14 -12.35 -15.16 17.25
C ILE A 14 -12.44 -13.71 16.74
N LYS A 15 -13.01 -13.47 15.56
CA LYS A 15 -13.20 -12.12 15.01
C LYS A 15 -14.10 -11.25 15.88
N PHE A 16 -15.22 -11.80 16.39
CA PHE A 16 -16.17 -11.04 17.21
C PHE A 16 -15.86 -11.08 18.70
N GLN A 17 -14.94 -11.94 19.15
CA GLN A 17 -14.59 -12.15 20.57
C GLN A 17 -15.82 -12.46 21.47
N SER A 18 -16.90 -12.97 20.85
CA SER A 18 -18.20 -13.19 21.49
C SER A 18 -18.96 -14.32 20.81
N PHE A 19 -19.33 -15.35 21.57
CA PHE A 19 -20.18 -16.44 21.08
C PHE A 19 -21.57 -15.96 20.65
N THR A 20 -22.15 -15.03 21.40
CA THR A 20 -23.49 -14.51 21.10
C THR A 20 -23.50 -13.69 19.82
N THR A 21 -22.53 -12.81 19.66
CA THR A 21 -22.41 -11.94 18.47
C THR A 21 -22.08 -12.80 17.22
N ALA A 22 -21.15 -13.75 17.34
CA ALA A 22 -20.80 -14.65 16.26
C ALA A 22 -22.00 -15.54 15.84
N ALA A 23 -22.76 -16.06 16.81
CA ALA A 23 -23.95 -16.86 16.55
C ALA A 23 -25.02 -16.04 15.80
N LYS A 24 -25.28 -14.81 16.22
CA LYS A 24 -26.18 -13.89 15.53
C LYS A 24 -25.72 -13.61 14.10
N HIS A 25 -24.42 -13.38 13.91
CA HIS A 25 -23.83 -13.12 12.59
C HIS A 25 -24.01 -14.32 11.64
N LEU A 26 -23.87 -15.55 12.15
CA LEU A 26 -23.99 -16.77 11.36
C LEU A 26 -25.43 -17.31 11.30
N GLY A 27 -26.42 -16.62 11.87
CA GLY A 27 -27.83 -17.03 11.86
C GLY A 27 -28.10 -18.33 12.64
N MET A 28 -27.32 -18.62 13.69
CA MET A 28 -27.44 -19.86 14.47
C MET A 28 -27.58 -19.59 15.98
N SER A 29 -27.97 -20.61 16.76
CA SER A 29 -27.99 -20.49 18.21
C SER A 29 -26.58 -20.55 18.81
N PRO A 30 -26.32 -19.86 19.95
CA PRO A 30 -25.03 -19.96 20.65
C PRO A 30 -24.66 -21.39 21.05
N ALA A 31 -25.63 -22.23 21.35
CA ALA A 31 -25.42 -23.64 21.66
C ALA A 31 -24.94 -24.43 20.43
N THR A 32 -25.51 -24.17 19.25
CA THR A 32 -25.06 -24.76 17.98
C THR A 32 -23.67 -24.34 17.63
N LEU A 33 -23.36 -23.03 17.77
CA LEU A 33 -22.03 -22.47 17.55
C LEU A 33 -20.99 -23.13 18.47
N SER A 34 -21.30 -23.26 19.76
CA SER A 34 -20.41 -23.93 20.74
C SER A 34 -20.14 -25.37 20.38
N ARG A 35 -21.16 -26.14 19.96
CA ARG A 35 -21.00 -27.50 19.49
C ARG A 35 -20.14 -27.60 18.24
N ALA A 36 -20.27 -26.66 17.31
CA ALA A 36 -19.45 -26.59 16.09
C ALA A 36 -17.96 -26.42 16.44
N ILE A 37 -17.63 -25.54 17.36
CA ILE A 37 -16.26 -25.32 17.80
C ILE A 37 -15.71 -26.55 18.53
N THR A 38 -16.49 -27.12 19.46
CA THR A 38 -16.08 -28.35 20.16
C THR A 38 -15.84 -29.54 19.19
N SER A 39 -16.66 -29.66 18.15
CA SER A 39 -16.45 -30.66 17.08
C SER A 39 -15.16 -30.40 16.31
N LEU A 40 -14.82 -29.13 16.04
CA LEU A 40 -13.56 -28.75 15.36
C LEU A 40 -12.34 -29.03 16.26
N GLU A 41 -12.40 -28.69 17.54
CA GLU A 41 -11.35 -28.95 18.53
C GLU A 41 -11.11 -30.47 18.68
N SER A 42 -12.20 -31.26 18.67
CA SER A 42 -12.10 -32.74 18.69
C SER A 42 -11.45 -33.29 17.42
N HIS A 43 -11.79 -32.72 16.24
CA HIS A 43 -11.23 -33.12 14.96
C HIS A 43 -9.73 -32.82 14.86
N THR A 44 -9.31 -31.66 15.33
CA THR A 44 -7.91 -31.23 15.33
C THR A 44 -7.12 -31.76 16.52
N SER A 45 -7.78 -32.42 17.49
CA SER A 45 -7.19 -32.80 18.78
C SER A 45 -6.45 -31.67 19.49
N THR A 46 -6.87 -30.45 19.26
CA THR A 46 -6.22 -29.22 19.75
C THR A 46 -7.26 -28.25 20.25
N ARG A 47 -6.97 -27.60 21.37
CA ARG A 47 -7.81 -26.51 21.86
C ARG A 47 -7.58 -25.27 20.99
N LEU A 48 -8.63 -24.74 20.38
CA LEU A 48 -8.55 -23.59 19.47
C LEU A 48 -9.01 -22.30 20.12
N VAL A 49 -9.92 -22.36 21.10
CA VAL A 49 -10.54 -21.18 21.74
C VAL A 49 -10.37 -21.24 23.25
N ASN A 50 -9.78 -20.22 23.83
CA ASN A 50 -9.76 -20.01 25.26
C ASN A 50 -11.08 -19.37 25.68
N ARG A 51 -11.85 -20.09 26.53
CA ARG A 51 -13.11 -19.65 27.07
C ARG A 51 -12.90 -19.21 28.51
N SER A 52 -13.08 -17.93 28.82
CA SER A 52 -13.26 -17.47 30.19
C SER A 52 -14.63 -16.81 30.32
N THR A 53 -15.10 -16.65 31.53
CA THR A 53 -16.41 -16.01 31.81
C THR A 53 -16.48 -14.55 31.35
N ARG A 54 -15.33 -13.94 31.02
CA ARG A 54 -15.23 -12.52 30.64
C ARG A 54 -14.66 -12.27 29.24
N HIS A 55 -13.90 -13.22 28.68
CA HIS A 55 -13.24 -13.03 27.39
C HIS A 55 -13.14 -14.33 26.60
N VAL A 56 -13.27 -14.20 25.29
CA VAL A 56 -13.01 -15.23 24.29
C VAL A 56 -11.74 -14.82 23.55
N SER A 57 -10.75 -15.71 23.54
CA SER A 57 -9.49 -15.46 22.84
C SER A 57 -9.01 -16.70 22.09
N LEU A 58 -8.16 -16.46 21.10
CA LEU A 58 -7.48 -17.51 20.36
C LEU A 58 -6.47 -18.22 21.26
N ALA A 59 -6.41 -19.56 21.19
CA ALA A 59 -5.34 -20.32 21.84
C ALA A 59 -4.01 -20.06 21.11
N ASP A 60 -2.89 -20.03 21.85
CA ASP A 60 -1.58 -19.68 21.27
C ASP A 60 -1.17 -20.64 20.16
N ASP A 61 -1.37 -21.95 20.36
CA ASP A 61 -1.05 -22.99 19.38
C ASP A 61 -1.98 -22.98 18.15
N ALA A 62 -3.11 -22.23 18.20
CA ALA A 62 -4.08 -22.15 17.13
C ALA A 62 -3.85 -20.98 16.15
N ARG A 63 -2.85 -20.13 16.36
CA ARG A 63 -2.64 -18.91 15.55
C ARG A 63 -2.45 -19.22 14.07
N ALA A 64 -1.56 -20.16 13.73
CA ALA A 64 -1.29 -20.53 12.35
C ALA A 64 -2.54 -21.16 11.71
N TYR A 65 -3.24 -22.04 12.45
CA TYR A 65 -4.47 -22.67 11.99
C TYR A 65 -5.60 -21.66 11.76
N PHE A 66 -5.75 -20.68 12.65
CA PHE A 66 -6.71 -19.59 12.48
C PHE A 66 -6.44 -18.77 11.21
N ALA A 67 -5.17 -18.39 10.96
CA ALA A 67 -4.79 -17.63 9.78
C ALA A 67 -5.14 -18.41 8.49
N SER A 68 -4.78 -19.71 8.44
CA SER A 68 -5.10 -20.57 7.30
C SER A 68 -6.60 -20.75 7.10
N CYS A 69 -7.36 -20.95 8.17
CA CYS A 69 -8.82 -21.07 8.10
C CYS A 69 -9.48 -19.78 7.60
N ALA A 70 -9.03 -18.63 8.08
CA ALA A 70 -9.53 -17.32 7.63
C ALA A 70 -9.27 -17.12 6.13
N GLU A 71 -8.06 -17.43 5.67
CA GLU A 71 -7.69 -17.35 4.25
C GLU A 71 -8.54 -18.26 3.35
N ILE A 72 -8.72 -19.54 3.76
CA ILE A 72 -9.55 -20.51 3.04
C ILE A 72 -10.99 -20.02 2.92
N LEU A 73 -11.59 -19.52 4.00
CA LEU A 73 -12.95 -18.99 3.98
C LEU A 73 -13.07 -17.77 3.07
N GLU A 74 -12.13 -16.85 3.12
CA GLU A 74 -12.11 -15.69 2.24
C GLU A 74 -11.96 -16.06 0.76
N ARG A 75 -11.23 -17.14 0.48
CA ARG A 75 -11.09 -17.68 -0.87
C ARG A 75 -12.39 -18.36 -1.34
N LEU A 76 -13.05 -19.11 -0.47
CA LEU A 76 -14.33 -19.73 -0.78
C LEU A 76 -15.42 -18.70 -1.02
N ASP A 77 -15.57 -17.72 -0.14
CA ASP A 77 -16.55 -16.63 -0.29
C ASP A 77 -16.33 -15.85 -1.60
N ARG A 78 -15.09 -15.73 -2.04
CA ARG A 78 -14.72 -15.12 -3.33
C ARG A 78 -15.18 -15.95 -4.53
N GLU A 79 -14.98 -17.27 -4.49
CA GLU A 79 -15.42 -18.14 -5.59
C GLU A 79 -16.96 -18.23 -5.65
N GLU A 80 -17.63 -18.22 -4.50
CA GLU A 80 -19.11 -18.16 -4.43
C GLU A 80 -19.63 -16.83 -5.03
N LEU A 81 -18.97 -15.71 -4.73
CA LEU A 81 -19.28 -14.42 -5.34
C LEU A 81 -19.04 -14.41 -6.84
N ARG A 82 -17.96 -15.06 -7.32
CA ARG A 82 -17.69 -15.20 -8.75
C ARG A 82 -18.79 -15.98 -9.48
N LEU A 83 -19.27 -17.05 -8.87
CA LEU A 83 -20.39 -17.82 -9.41
C LEU A 83 -21.69 -17.01 -9.44
N ALA A 84 -21.94 -16.19 -8.44
CA ALA A 84 -23.09 -15.27 -8.42
C ALA A 84 -22.94 -14.16 -9.47
N GLU A 85 -21.73 -13.69 -9.75
CA GLU A 85 -21.42 -12.68 -10.76
C GLU A 85 -21.55 -13.17 -12.20
N GLN A 86 -21.36 -14.45 -12.45
CA GLN A 86 -21.70 -15.06 -13.76
C GLN A 86 -23.18 -14.87 -14.11
N ARG A 87 -24.02 -14.57 -13.11
CA ARG A 87 -25.45 -14.21 -13.29
C ARG A 87 -25.71 -12.71 -13.47
N ASN A 88 -24.71 -11.90 -13.82
CA ASN A 88 -24.87 -10.49 -14.24
C ASN A 88 -25.33 -9.49 -13.15
N THR A 89 -25.04 -9.74 -11.88
CA THR A 89 -25.38 -8.79 -10.80
C THR A 89 -24.16 -7.96 -10.38
N GLN A 90 -24.31 -6.62 -10.39
CA GLN A 90 -23.33 -5.64 -9.87
C GLN A 90 -23.27 -5.62 -8.34
N LYS A 91 -23.29 -6.79 -7.68
CA LYS A 91 -23.28 -6.89 -6.22
C LYS A 91 -21.98 -7.54 -5.76
N GLY A 92 -21.48 -7.14 -4.60
CA GLY A 92 -20.35 -7.80 -3.99
C GLY A 92 -19.36 -6.88 -3.27
N VAL A 93 -18.19 -7.44 -2.94
CA VAL A 93 -17.09 -6.69 -2.32
C VAL A 93 -15.99 -6.51 -3.36
N LEU A 94 -15.57 -5.27 -3.57
CA LEU A 94 -14.37 -4.89 -4.30
C LEU A 94 -13.22 -4.76 -3.30
N ARG A 95 -12.19 -5.57 -3.43
CA ARG A 95 -11.01 -5.55 -2.57
C ARG A 95 -9.88 -4.82 -3.25
N LEU A 96 -9.49 -3.68 -2.68
CA LEU A 96 -8.45 -2.82 -3.21
C LEU A 96 -7.22 -2.84 -2.32
N ALA A 97 -6.04 -2.97 -2.93
CA ALA A 97 -4.81 -2.54 -2.31
C ALA A 97 -4.51 -1.10 -2.76
N ALA A 98 -4.01 -0.28 -1.86
CA ALA A 98 -3.61 1.08 -2.19
C ALA A 98 -2.24 1.40 -1.57
N HIS A 99 -1.36 1.97 -2.38
CA HIS A 99 -0.11 2.52 -1.86
C HIS A 99 -0.41 3.75 -1.00
N PRO A 100 0.35 4.03 0.08
CA PRO A 100 0.15 5.23 0.91
C PRO A 100 0.10 6.52 0.10
N PHE A 101 0.88 6.64 -0.98
CA PHE A 101 0.82 7.77 -1.89
C PHE A 101 -0.57 7.95 -2.54
N ALA A 102 -1.29 6.88 -2.84
CA ALA A 102 -2.65 6.96 -3.40
C ALA A 102 -3.64 7.63 -2.41
N VAL A 103 -3.47 7.38 -1.10
CA VAL A 103 -4.30 7.99 -0.06
C VAL A 103 -4.18 9.52 -0.08
N GLU A 104 -2.96 10.02 -0.25
CA GLU A 104 -2.67 11.46 -0.30
C GLU A 104 -3.09 12.13 -1.62
N THR A 105 -3.40 11.35 -2.65
CA THR A 105 -3.71 11.86 -3.99
C THR A 105 -5.18 11.73 -4.39
N GLY A 106 -6.09 11.48 -3.43
CA GLY A 106 -7.52 11.54 -3.66
C GLY A 106 -8.25 10.17 -3.65
N LEU A 107 -7.62 9.11 -3.10
CA LEU A 107 -8.25 7.79 -3.01
C LEU A 107 -9.60 7.83 -2.28
N SER A 108 -9.74 8.62 -1.23
CA SER A 108 -11.00 8.73 -0.47
C SER A 108 -12.12 9.29 -1.34
N GLN A 109 -11.86 10.34 -2.10
CA GLN A 109 -12.82 10.94 -3.01
C GLN A 109 -13.17 9.97 -4.16
N LEU A 110 -12.18 9.32 -4.76
CA LEU A 110 -12.38 8.29 -5.78
C LEU A 110 -13.33 7.19 -5.31
N VAL A 111 -13.10 6.67 -4.08
CA VAL A 111 -13.93 5.60 -3.50
C VAL A 111 -15.34 6.10 -3.19
N ASP A 112 -15.47 7.31 -2.66
CA ASP A 112 -16.77 7.93 -2.36
C ASP A 112 -17.62 8.10 -3.63
N GLU A 113 -17.06 8.68 -4.69
CA GLU A 113 -17.76 8.84 -5.98
C GLU A 113 -18.15 7.49 -6.59
N TYR A 114 -17.27 6.47 -6.48
CA TYR A 114 -17.60 5.13 -6.97
C TYR A 114 -18.73 4.48 -6.17
N LEU A 115 -18.74 4.61 -4.84
CA LEU A 115 -19.80 4.08 -3.98
C LEU A 115 -21.16 4.76 -4.23
N LEU A 116 -21.17 6.07 -4.49
CA LEU A 116 -22.38 6.80 -4.87
C LEU A 116 -22.95 6.29 -6.19
N ALA A 117 -22.10 5.95 -7.16
CA ALA A 117 -22.51 5.42 -8.46
C ALA A 117 -22.90 3.92 -8.42
N THR A 118 -22.48 3.19 -7.38
CA THR A 118 -22.63 1.73 -7.28
C THR A 118 -23.13 1.28 -5.90
N PRO A 119 -24.38 1.56 -5.53
CA PRO A 119 -24.90 1.37 -4.16
C PRO A 119 -24.92 -0.10 -3.69
N ASP A 120 -24.87 -1.05 -4.59
CA ASP A 120 -24.85 -2.49 -4.29
C ASP A 120 -23.44 -3.06 -4.08
N ILE A 121 -22.40 -2.24 -4.26
CA ILE A 121 -21.00 -2.64 -4.06
C ILE A 121 -20.50 -2.18 -2.69
N ARG A 122 -19.74 -3.04 -2.03
CA ARG A 122 -18.93 -2.68 -0.87
C ARG A 122 -17.47 -2.63 -1.27
N VAL A 123 -16.73 -1.64 -0.81
CA VAL A 123 -15.30 -1.50 -1.07
C VAL A 123 -14.53 -1.78 0.22
N ALA A 124 -13.56 -2.69 0.15
CA ALA A 124 -12.60 -2.94 1.22
C ALA A 124 -11.23 -2.47 0.74
N VAL A 125 -10.66 -1.48 1.42
CA VAL A 125 -9.34 -0.92 1.08
C VAL A 125 -8.32 -1.35 2.11
N THR A 126 -7.19 -1.87 1.64
CA THR A 126 -6.00 -2.14 2.46
C THR A 126 -4.86 -1.26 1.97
N THR A 127 -4.22 -0.53 2.88
CA THR A 127 -3.05 0.29 2.55
C THR A 127 -1.76 -0.40 2.96
N THR A 128 -0.81 -0.46 2.04
CA THR A 128 0.54 -1.00 2.29
C THR A 128 1.53 -0.38 1.32
N GLY A 129 2.79 -0.23 1.73
CA GLY A 129 3.90 0.22 0.87
C GLY A 129 4.80 -0.93 0.41
N GLU A 130 4.52 -2.17 0.84
CA GLU A 130 5.32 -3.34 0.53
C GLU A 130 5.07 -3.84 -0.91
N PRO A 131 6.04 -4.56 -1.52
CA PRO A 131 5.80 -5.23 -2.80
C PRO A 131 4.53 -6.10 -2.77
N LEU A 132 3.70 -5.97 -3.80
CA LEU A 132 2.35 -6.52 -3.81
C LEU A 132 2.22 -7.67 -4.81
N ARG A 133 1.54 -8.73 -4.38
CA ARG A 133 0.99 -9.77 -5.25
C ARG A 133 -0.53 -9.80 -5.10
N LEU A 134 -1.24 -9.39 -6.15
CA LEU A 134 -2.70 -9.26 -6.15
C LEU A 134 -3.40 -10.58 -5.80
N GLU A 135 -2.95 -11.69 -6.39
CA GLU A 135 -3.57 -13.00 -6.16
C GLU A 135 -3.34 -13.52 -4.74
N GLN A 136 -2.13 -13.38 -4.21
CA GLN A 136 -1.80 -13.82 -2.85
C GLN A 136 -2.45 -12.94 -1.79
N GLY A 137 -2.51 -11.63 -2.03
CA GLY A 137 -3.13 -10.66 -1.12
C GLY A 137 -4.66 -10.63 -1.20
N ASN A 138 -5.28 -11.42 -2.10
CA ASN A 138 -6.71 -11.45 -2.31
C ASN A 138 -7.33 -10.12 -2.77
N TYR A 139 -6.59 -9.33 -3.55
CA TYR A 139 -7.05 -8.07 -4.10
C TYR A 139 -7.63 -8.24 -5.51
N ASP A 140 -8.72 -7.54 -5.78
CA ASP A 140 -9.33 -7.49 -7.10
C ASP A 140 -8.59 -6.48 -8.01
N ALA A 141 -8.10 -5.38 -7.41
CA ALA A 141 -7.29 -4.37 -8.07
C ALA A 141 -6.37 -3.67 -7.06
N ALA A 142 -5.39 -2.92 -7.56
CA ALA A 142 -4.51 -2.10 -6.73
C ALA A 142 -4.22 -0.75 -7.38
N ILE A 143 -4.19 0.32 -6.59
CA ILE A 143 -3.68 1.62 -7.00
C ILE A 143 -2.26 1.73 -6.42
N TYR A 144 -1.28 1.49 -7.27
CA TYR A 144 0.08 1.17 -6.85
C TYR A 144 1.13 1.63 -7.85
N PRO A 145 2.37 1.92 -7.42
CA PRO A 145 3.50 2.01 -8.32
C PRO A 145 3.71 0.69 -9.06
N ALA A 146 3.76 0.73 -10.40
CA ALA A 146 3.80 -0.48 -11.23
C ALA A 146 4.98 -1.40 -10.88
N PHE A 147 6.14 -0.85 -10.52
CA PHE A 147 7.34 -1.62 -10.18
C PHE A 147 7.22 -2.42 -8.87
N LEU A 148 6.29 -2.07 -7.98
CA LEU A 148 6.00 -2.81 -6.75
C LEU A 148 4.98 -3.95 -6.96
N VAL A 149 4.33 -4.02 -8.13
CA VAL A 149 3.40 -5.11 -8.48
C VAL A 149 4.19 -6.28 -9.03
N GLN A 150 4.20 -7.41 -8.32
CA GLN A 150 5.03 -8.57 -8.63
C GLN A 150 4.32 -9.67 -9.42
N ASP A 151 3.04 -9.50 -9.77
CA ASP A 151 2.31 -10.47 -10.58
C ASP A 151 2.69 -10.32 -12.05
N ALA A 152 3.27 -11.36 -12.66
CA ALA A 152 3.64 -11.34 -14.07
C ALA A 152 2.44 -11.19 -15.04
N ALA A 153 1.24 -11.57 -14.58
CA ALA A 153 -0.01 -11.46 -15.33
C ALA A 153 -0.79 -10.17 -15.04
N ALA A 154 -0.26 -9.28 -14.20
CA ALA A 154 -0.92 -8.02 -13.91
C ALA A 154 -0.88 -7.07 -15.10
N ILE A 155 -2.02 -6.45 -15.38
CA ILE A 155 -2.12 -5.31 -16.28
C ILE A 155 -2.06 -4.05 -15.43
N CYS A 156 -1.12 -3.16 -15.72
CA CYS A 156 -1.00 -1.85 -15.10
C CYS A 156 -1.41 -0.78 -16.10
N ARG A 157 -2.37 0.08 -15.71
CA ARG A 157 -2.78 1.27 -16.49
C ARG A 157 -2.40 2.52 -15.73
N PRO A 158 -1.73 3.50 -16.36
CA PRO A 158 -1.30 4.71 -15.70
C PRO A 158 -2.48 5.55 -15.19
N LEU A 159 -2.37 6.02 -13.95
CA LEU A 159 -3.30 6.96 -13.33
C LEU A 159 -2.63 8.30 -13.06
N ILE A 160 -1.47 8.29 -12.44
CA ILE A 160 -0.71 9.48 -12.05
C ILE A 160 0.72 9.34 -12.56
N ARG A 161 1.21 10.41 -13.17
CA ARG A 161 2.63 10.61 -13.46
C ARG A 161 3.06 11.91 -12.80
N SER A 162 3.97 11.82 -11.85
CA SER A 162 4.44 12.97 -11.08
C SER A 162 5.95 12.87 -10.88
N SER A 163 6.58 14.02 -10.69
CA SER A 163 7.96 14.11 -10.21
C SER A 163 7.99 14.17 -8.69
N SER A 164 9.18 14.04 -8.10
CA SER A 164 9.43 14.34 -6.71
C SER A 164 10.25 15.63 -6.58
N VAL A 165 10.12 16.27 -5.43
CA VAL A 165 10.82 17.50 -5.07
C VAL A 165 11.46 17.38 -3.70
N LEU A 166 12.61 18.04 -3.53
CA LEU A 166 13.22 18.25 -2.24
C LEU A 166 12.56 19.46 -1.57
N VAL A 167 12.11 19.28 -0.33
CA VAL A 167 11.44 20.35 0.43
C VAL A 167 11.92 20.38 1.88
N ALA A 168 11.91 21.56 2.46
CA ALA A 168 12.18 21.80 3.88
C ALA A 168 11.39 23.02 4.38
N THR A 169 11.35 23.24 5.69
CA THR A 169 10.87 24.54 6.21
C THR A 169 11.94 25.60 6.04
N ARG A 170 11.51 26.85 5.90
CA ARG A 170 12.43 28.02 5.86
C ARG A 170 13.27 28.08 7.14
N ALA A 171 12.67 27.88 8.29
CA ALA A 171 13.36 27.89 9.58
C ALA A 171 14.48 26.84 9.68
N TYR A 172 14.26 25.63 9.13
CA TYR A 172 15.32 24.63 9.06
C TYR A 172 16.49 25.09 8.19
N LEU A 173 16.22 25.65 7.01
CA LEU A 173 17.26 26.10 6.09
C LEU A 173 18.07 27.28 6.65
N GLU A 174 17.42 28.20 7.38
CA GLU A 174 18.10 29.33 8.04
C GLU A 174 18.99 28.90 9.20
N ALA A 175 18.63 27.79 9.90
CA ALA A 175 19.39 27.24 11.00
C ALA A 175 20.45 26.21 10.58
N SER A 176 20.52 25.85 9.30
CA SER A 176 21.40 24.83 8.76
C SER A 176 22.49 25.41 7.87
N PRO A 177 23.56 24.67 7.54
CA PRO A 177 24.53 25.12 6.53
C PRO A 177 23.84 25.43 5.19
N PRO A 178 24.42 26.32 4.37
CA PRO A 178 23.87 26.58 3.04
C PRO A 178 23.81 25.31 2.20
N VAL A 179 22.66 25.05 1.53
CA VAL A 179 22.52 23.94 0.59
C VAL A 179 23.33 24.25 -0.67
N PRO A 180 24.37 23.48 -1.01
CA PRO A 180 25.15 23.72 -2.20
C PRO A 180 24.33 23.43 -3.47
N SER A 181 24.69 24.08 -4.58
CA SER A 181 24.03 23.86 -5.88
C SER A 181 24.26 22.49 -6.51
N SER A 182 25.19 21.71 -5.96
CA SER A 182 25.37 20.28 -6.27
C SER A 182 24.48 19.47 -5.33
N LEU A 183 23.87 18.39 -5.77
CA LEU A 183 23.02 17.50 -4.94
C LEU A 183 23.78 16.90 -3.74
N ASP A 184 24.75 17.62 -3.20
CA ASP A 184 25.47 17.28 -1.99
C ASP A 184 24.75 17.86 -0.77
N LEU A 185 23.99 17.01 -0.09
CA LEU A 185 23.29 17.35 1.14
C LEU A 185 24.11 16.98 2.40
N THR A 186 25.43 16.85 2.27
CA THR A 186 26.35 16.61 3.41
C THR A 186 26.15 17.70 4.46
N GLY A 187 25.91 17.31 5.69
CA GLY A 187 25.63 18.23 6.80
C GLY A 187 24.14 18.53 7.02
N HIS A 188 23.25 18.08 6.13
CA HIS A 188 21.80 18.15 6.32
C HIS A 188 21.22 16.83 6.82
N THR A 189 20.12 16.92 7.56
CA THR A 189 19.28 15.77 7.87
C THR A 189 18.39 15.49 6.65
N PHE A 190 18.47 14.28 6.12
CA PHE A 190 17.65 13.86 4.99
C PHE A 190 16.54 12.92 5.46
N ILE A 191 15.29 13.24 5.11
CA ILE A 191 14.10 12.44 5.42
C ILE A 191 13.80 11.58 4.20
N ASN A 192 14.12 10.29 4.30
CA ASN A 192 13.94 9.35 3.20
C ASN A 192 12.68 8.50 3.39
N THR A 193 11.79 8.52 2.40
CA THR A 193 10.58 7.67 2.37
C THR A 193 10.82 6.30 1.75
N ARG A 194 12.02 6.03 1.23
CA ARG A 194 12.33 4.88 0.38
C ARG A 194 13.30 3.90 0.96
N ALA A 195 13.61 3.97 2.24
CA ALA A 195 14.52 2.99 2.78
C ALA A 195 13.95 1.58 2.62
N SER A 196 14.48 0.88 1.65
CA SER A 196 14.41 -0.57 1.63
C SER A 196 15.26 -1.11 2.80
N LYS A 197 15.00 -2.33 3.24
CA LYS A 197 15.85 -3.01 4.23
C LYS A 197 17.34 -3.05 3.84
N TRP A 198 17.66 -2.76 2.59
CA TRP A 198 18.99 -2.79 1.99
C TRP A 198 19.74 -1.46 2.10
N ASP A 199 19.04 -0.32 2.14
CA ASP A 199 19.70 1.00 2.19
C ASP A 199 20.36 1.27 3.55
N SER A 200 19.95 0.56 4.60
CA SER A 200 20.53 0.70 5.95
C SER A 200 21.94 0.12 6.10
N GLU A 201 22.34 -0.82 5.24
CA GLU A 201 23.67 -1.44 5.30
C GLU A 201 24.77 -0.61 4.62
N TYR A 202 24.41 0.27 3.68
CA TYR A 202 25.39 0.98 2.84
C TYR A 202 25.54 2.48 3.14
N GLY A 203 24.86 3.01 4.14
CA GLY A 203 25.08 4.40 4.65
C GLY A 203 24.81 5.54 3.68
N SER A 204 24.23 5.28 2.49
CA SER A 204 23.88 6.32 1.52
C SER A 204 22.62 5.97 0.73
N VAL A 205 21.80 6.97 0.42
CA VAL A 205 20.67 6.86 -0.49
C VAL A 205 21.10 7.37 -1.84
N LYS A 206 21.01 6.54 -2.87
CA LYS A 206 21.27 6.98 -4.25
C LYS A 206 20.01 7.62 -4.83
N VAL A 207 20.08 8.89 -5.12
CA VAL A 207 19.08 9.64 -5.88
C VAL A 207 19.68 9.95 -7.24
N ALA A 208 19.21 9.31 -8.30
CA ALA A 208 19.70 9.53 -9.67
C ALA A 208 21.21 9.31 -9.85
N GLY A 209 21.75 8.29 -9.20
CA GLY A 209 23.19 8.03 -9.22
C GLY A 209 24.02 8.94 -8.31
N ILE A 210 23.40 9.89 -7.62
CA ILE A 210 24.05 10.76 -6.64
C ILE A 210 23.84 10.17 -5.26
N SER A 211 24.92 9.88 -4.55
CA SER A 211 24.86 9.41 -3.17
C SER A 211 24.48 10.57 -2.25
N LEU A 212 23.31 10.50 -1.64
CA LEU A 212 22.93 11.39 -0.56
C LEU A 212 23.51 10.84 0.75
N PRO A 213 24.21 11.64 1.55
CA PRO A 213 24.77 11.17 2.80
C PRO A 213 23.65 10.73 3.74
N TYR A 214 23.78 9.53 4.25
CA TYR A 214 22.88 9.01 5.28
C TYR A 214 23.22 9.66 6.62
N ASN A 215 22.30 10.42 7.17
CA ASN A 215 22.44 10.90 8.55
C ASN A 215 21.85 9.87 9.50
N ALA A 216 22.71 9.21 10.27
CA ALA A 216 22.37 8.14 11.21
C ALA A 216 21.32 8.52 12.30
N ARG A 217 20.88 9.77 12.36
CA ARG A 217 19.87 10.21 13.32
C ARG A 217 18.44 9.97 12.86
N LEU A 218 18.20 9.71 11.57
CA LEU A 218 16.87 9.45 11.05
C LEU A 218 16.86 8.09 10.35
N HIS A 219 16.14 7.14 10.95
CA HIS A 219 15.83 5.88 10.29
C HIS A 219 14.84 6.15 9.15
N ALA A 220 14.90 5.31 8.15
CA ALA A 220 14.00 5.33 7.03
C ALA A 220 12.54 5.39 7.43
N VAL A 221 11.83 6.34 6.86
CA VAL A 221 10.40 6.50 7.03
C VAL A 221 9.71 5.89 5.82
N MET A 222 9.08 4.73 5.99
CA MET A 222 8.34 4.03 4.93
C MET A 222 6.94 4.62 4.65
N ASN A 223 6.65 5.84 5.13
CA ASN A 223 5.33 6.46 5.00
C ASN A 223 5.49 7.95 4.69
N GLU A 224 4.95 8.36 3.54
CA GLU A 224 5.00 9.75 3.07
C GLU A 224 4.31 10.71 4.03
N CYS A 225 3.23 10.29 4.71
CA CYS A 225 2.53 11.13 5.68
C CYS A 225 3.44 11.49 6.86
N ILE A 226 4.24 10.54 7.36
CA ILE A 226 5.20 10.78 8.44
C ILE A 226 6.33 11.68 7.94
N ALA A 227 6.84 11.45 6.73
CA ALA A 227 7.89 12.27 6.15
C ALA A 227 7.45 13.73 6.00
N VAL A 228 6.21 13.95 5.56
CA VAL A 228 5.60 15.28 5.50
C VAL A 228 5.58 15.94 6.88
N GLN A 229 5.13 15.24 7.93
CA GLN A 229 5.08 15.79 9.28
C GLN A 229 6.48 16.12 9.81
N LEU A 230 7.46 15.24 9.58
CA LEU A 230 8.84 15.50 9.96
C LEU A 230 9.41 16.73 9.24
N ALA A 231 9.15 16.86 7.93
CA ALA A 231 9.57 18.03 7.16
C ALA A 231 8.92 19.32 7.71
N LEU A 232 7.60 19.30 7.96
CA LEU A 232 6.85 20.43 8.51
C LEU A 232 7.33 20.84 9.92
N ASN A 233 7.81 19.91 10.69
CA ASN A 233 8.38 20.15 12.02
C ASN A 233 9.86 20.60 11.96
N GLY A 234 10.42 20.77 10.75
CA GLY A 234 11.77 21.27 10.59
C GLY A 234 12.87 20.26 10.92
N TYR A 235 12.61 18.96 10.83
CA TYR A 235 13.62 17.94 11.11
C TYR A 235 14.70 17.84 10.03
N GLY A 236 14.39 18.25 8.78
CA GLY A 236 15.33 18.11 7.69
C GLY A 236 14.74 18.39 6.32
N ILE A 237 15.50 17.98 5.30
CA ILE A 237 15.08 18.02 3.90
C ILE A 237 14.40 16.70 3.56
N ALA A 238 13.16 16.77 3.04
CA ALA A 238 12.40 15.59 2.61
C ALA A 238 12.35 15.51 1.09
N LEU A 239 12.44 14.29 0.55
CA LEU A 239 12.08 13.99 -0.83
C LEU A 239 10.62 13.54 -0.86
N LEU A 240 9.75 14.34 -1.47
CA LEU A 240 8.32 14.08 -1.52
C LEU A 240 7.80 14.14 -2.96
N PRO A 241 6.80 13.31 -3.33
CA PRO A 241 6.05 13.50 -4.56
C PRO A 241 5.51 14.92 -4.65
N THR A 242 5.68 15.57 -5.82
CA THR A 242 5.28 16.97 -6.04
C THR A 242 3.81 17.20 -5.68
N ARG A 243 2.93 16.26 -6.00
CA ARG A 243 1.50 16.35 -5.66
C ARG A 243 1.23 16.44 -4.16
N ILE A 244 2.03 15.77 -3.34
CA ILE A 244 1.92 15.88 -1.87
C ILE A 244 2.51 17.21 -1.40
N ALA A 245 3.69 17.57 -1.90
CA ALA A 245 4.42 18.75 -1.44
C ALA A 245 3.72 20.07 -1.83
N GLN A 246 3.00 20.09 -2.94
CA GLN A 246 2.46 21.29 -3.57
C GLN A 246 1.59 22.11 -2.62
N ARG A 247 0.64 21.50 -1.92
CA ARG A 247 -0.25 22.20 -0.95
C ARG A 247 0.52 22.92 0.18
N TYR A 248 1.65 22.34 0.57
CA TYR A 248 2.50 22.92 1.62
C TYR A 248 3.43 24.00 1.09
N MET A 249 3.84 23.88 -0.17
CA MET A 249 4.61 24.92 -0.84
C MET A 249 3.73 26.15 -1.15
N GLU A 250 2.50 25.94 -1.62
CA GLU A 250 1.53 27.02 -1.86
C GLU A 250 1.14 27.77 -0.59
N SER A 251 1.02 27.06 0.54
CA SER A 251 0.78 27.68 1.85
C SER A 251 2.04 28.29 2.49
N GLY A 252 3.20 28.18 1.85
CA GLY A 252 4.48 28.71 2.37
C GLY A 252 5.05 27.93 3.56
N ARG A 253 4.45 26.82 3.95
CA ARG A 253 4.91 25.98 5.07
C ARG A 253 6.16 25.19 4.72
N LEU A 254 6.29 24.79 3.46
CA LEU A 254 7.51 24.19 2.91
C LEU A 254 8.03 25.06 1.77
N VAL A 255 9.32 25.03 1.55
CA VAL A 255 9.98 25.65 0.40
C VAL A 255 10.75 24.59 -0.37
N ARG A 256 10.81 24.75 -1.69
CA ARG A 256 11.55 23.86 -2.57
C ARG A 256 13.05 24.07 -2.36
N VAL A 257 13.76 22.98 -2.17
CA VAL A 257 15.22 22.92 -2.07
C VAL A 257 15.76 22.49 -3.42
N LEU A 258 16.81 23.13 -3.91
CA LEU A 258 17.41 22.86 -5.24
C LEU A 258 16.36 22.90 -6.37
N PRO A 259 15.68 24.04 -6.58
CA PRO A 259 14.56 24.15 -7.53
C PRO A 259 14.97 23.90 -8.99
N GLU A 260 16.25 23.97 -9.31
CA GLU A 260 16.82 23.67 -10.63
C GLU A 260 16.81 22.19 -11.00
N TYR A 261 16.54 21.30 -10.04
CA TYR A 261 16.48 19.88 -10.29
C TYR A 261 15.01 19.38 -10.33
N GLU A 262 14.70 18.62 -11.34
CA GLU A 262 13.46 17.84 -11.46
C GLU A 262 13.78 16.37 -11.25
N LEU A 263 13.19 15.78 -10.23
CA LEU A 263 13.46 14.39 -9.83
C LEU A 263 12.34 13.49 -10.35
N THR A 264 12.62 12.76 -11.43
CA THR A 264 11.69 11.70 -11.89
C THR A 264 11.76 10.51 -10.93
N ASP A 265 10.61 10.14 -10.39
CA ASP A 265 10.49 9.23 -9.27
C ASP A 265 9.41 8.18 -9.52
N PRO A 266 9.78 6.89 -9.72
CA PRO A 266 8.81 5.83 -9.92
C PRO A 266 7.80 5.67 -8.78
N VAL A 267 8.15 6.04 -7.55
CA VAL A 267 7.22 6.01 -6.40
C VAL A 267 6.18 7.12 -6.47
N ALA A 268 6.50 8.21 -7.16
CA ALA A 268 5.55 9.31 -7.43
C ALA A 268 4.61 9.01 -8.60
N GLU A 269 4.65 7.81 -9.14
CA GLU A 269 3.76 7.34 -10.20
C GLU A 269 2.81 6.28 -9.65
N LEU A 270 1.54 6.36 -10.04
CA LEU A 270 0.52 5.36 -9.68
C LEU A 270 -0.14 4.81 -10.92
N ASP A 271 -0.33 3.51 -10.89
CA ASP A 271 -1.10 2.76 -11.86
C ASP A 271 -2.27 2.06 -11.18
N ILE A 272 -3.35 1.83 -11.91
CA ILE A 272 -4.35 0.83 -11.54
C ILE A 272 -3.87 -0.52 -12.06
N ALA A 273 -3.57 -1.44 -11.15
CA ALA A 273 -3.12 -2.79 -11.45
C ALA A 273 -4.25 -3.79 -11.18
N PHE A 274 -4.42 -4.76 -12.06
CA PHE A 274 -5.38 -5.86 -11.93
C PHE A 274 -4.90 -7.07 -12.73
N VAL A 275 -5.29 -8.28 -12.32
CA VAL A 275 -4.90 -9.50 -13.05
C VAL A 275 -5.84 -9.71 -14.21
N HIS A 276 -5.26 -9.91 -15.42
CA HIS A 276 -6.04 -10.27 -16.60
C HIS A 276 -6.57 -11.69 -16.44
N ARG A 277 -7.90 -11.81 -16.32
CA ARG A 277 -8.62 -13.09 -16.37
C ARG A 277 -9.50 -13.13 -17.62
N ARG A 278 -9.75 -14.31 -18.16
CA ARG A 278 -10.64 -14.49 -19.34
C ARG A 278 -11.99 -13.76 -19.19
N THR A 279 -12.44 -13.56 -17.94
CA THR A 279 -13.60 -12.76 -17.59
C THR A 279 -13.26 -11.92 -16.37
N LEU A 280 -12.88 -10.66 -16.61
CA LEU A 280 -12.74 -9.70 -15.52
C LEU A 280 -14.15 -9.38 -14.97
N PRO A 281 -14.38 -9.52 -13.65
CA PRO A 281 -15.67 -9.19 -13.05
C PRO A 281 -16.08 -7.76 -13.40
N ARG A 282 -17.38 -7.55 -13.70
CA ARG A 282 -17.89 -6.24 -14.14
C ARG A 282 -17.54 -5.15 -13.14
N ARG A 283 -17.71 -5.39 -11.83
CA ARG A 283 -17.34 -4.42 -10.78
C ARG A 283 -15.88 -3.97 -10.84
N VAL A 284 -14.96 -4.88 -11.18
CA VAL A 284 -13.52 -4.54 -11.29
C VAL A 284 -13.29 -3.70 -12.54
N ARG A 285 -13.93 -4.05 -13.67
CA ARG A 285 -13.83 -3.29 -14.91
C ARG A 285 -14.40 -1.89 -14.73
N ASP A 286 -15.62 -1.78 -14.17
CA ASP A 286 -16.27 -0.50 -13.91
C ASP A 286 -15.44 0.38 -12.98
N PHE A 287 -14.80 -0.22 -11.95
CA PHE A 287 -13.88 0.51 -11.07
C PHE A 287 -12.60 0.96 -11.77
N VAL A 288 -12.00 0.11 -12.60
CA VAL A 288 -10.81 0.47 -13.38
C VAL A 288 -11.11 1.64 -14.33
N ASP A 289 -12.25 1.60 -15.00
CA ASP A 289 -12.65 2.68 -15.91
C ASP A 289 -12.98 3.96 -15.13
N HIS A 290 -13.62 3.85 -13.95
CA HIS A 290 -13.85 4.97 -13.05
C HIS A 290 -12.55 5.60 -12.56
N CYS A 291 -11.54 4.80 -12.13
CA CYS A 291 -10.22 5.31 -11.75
C CYS A 291 -9.57 6.12 -12.88
N VAL A 292 -9.58 5.58 -14.10
CA VAL A 292 -8.97 6.26 -15.25
C VAL A 292 -9.66 7.58 -15.54
N SER A 293 -11.00 7.63 -15.44
CA SER A 293 -11.76 8.87 -15.65
C SER A 293 -11.47 9.90 -14.56
N PHE A 294 -11.55 9.50 -13.30
CA PHE A 294 -11.31 10.36 -12.14
C PHE A 294 -9.95 11.05 -12.19
N PHE A 295 -8.88 10.29 -12.45
CA PHE A 295 -7.53 10.87 -12.48
C PHE A 295 -7.27 11.69 -13.74
N ARG A 296 -7.90 11.40 -14.87
CA ARG A 296 -7.83 12.26 -16.07
C ARG A 296 -8.46 13.63 -15.85
N GLU A 297 -9.59 13.69 -15.16
CA GLU A 297 -10.26 14.96 -14.83
C GLU A 297 -9.48 15.76 -13.80
N SER A 298 -8.75 15.08 -12.92
CA SER A 298 -7.87 15.67 -11.90
C SER A 298 -6.51 16.12 -12.45
N GLU A 299 -6.12 15.73 -13.67
CA GLU A 299 -4.90 16.20 -14.35
C GLU A 299 -5.09 17.63 -14.89
N GLN A 300 -5.11 18.62 -14.00
CA GLN A 300 -4.67 19.96 -14.43
C GLN A 300 -3.16 19.87 -14.66
N PRO A 301 -2.66 20.26 -15.84
CA PRO A 301 -1.25 20.13 -16.14
C PRO A 301 -0.44 20.94 -15.14
N ASP A 302 0.56 20.31 -14.56
CA ASP A 302 1.57 20.91 -13.69
C ASP A 302 2.43 21.90 -14.54
N ARG A 303 1.85 23.05 -14.87
CA ARG A 303 2.36 24.04 -15.83
C ARG A 303 3.47 24.94 -15.27
N ARG A 304 4.12 24.59 -14.17
CA ARG A 304 5.18 25.41 -13.57
C ARG A 304 6.57 24.77 -13.58
N VAL A 305 6.84 23.92 -14.57
CA VAL A 305 8.22 23.46 -14.78
C VAL A 305 8.99 24.54 -15.54
N SER A 306 10.01 25.06 -14.92
CA SER A 306 10.92 26.00 -15.59
C SER A 306 11.60 25.30 -16.79
N PRO A 307 11.68 25.91 -17.98
CA PRO A 307 12.34 25.31 -19.15
C PRO A 307 13.83 25.00 -18.97
N ARG A 308 14.43 25.36 -17.84
CA ARG A 308 15.85 25.18 -17.51
C ARG A 308 16.13 24.13 -16.46
N SER A 309 15.12 23.37 -15.99
CA SER A 309 15.32 22.33 -14.97
C SER A 309 16.16 21.17 -15.50
N ARG A 310 17.15 20.71 -14.72
CA ARG A 310 17.93 19.51 -15.01
C ARG A 310 17.10 18.30 -14.62
N LYS A 311 16.73 17.45 -15.60
CA LYS A 311 16.03 16.20 -15.34
C LYS A 311 16.96 15.18 -14.73
N ILE A 312 16.57 14.62 -13.62
CA ILE A 312 17.24 13.52 -12.95
C ILE A 312 16.23 12.39 -12.78
N VAL A 313 16.56 11.20 -13.28
CA VAL A 313 15.72 10.01 -13.19
C VAL A 313 16.14 9.21 -11.96
N LEU A 314 15.21 8.97 -11.05
CA LEU A 314 15.42 8.07 -9.92
C LEU A 314 15.20 6.64 -10.42
N THR A 315 16.27 5.86 -10.55
CA THR A 315 16.16 4.46 -10.95
C THR A 315 15.51 3.63 -9.84
N GLY A 316 14.45 2.90 -10.19
CA GLY A 316 13.82 1.96 -9.28
C GLY A 316 14.71 0.73 -9.04
N LEU A 317 14.46 0.02 -7.95
CA LEU A 317 15.18 -1.16 -7.43
C LEU A 317 15.45 -2.30 -8.43
N ARG A 318 14.94 -2.26 -9.66
CA ARG A 318 15.19 -3.31 -10.68
C ARG A 318 16.60 -3.27 -11.28
N ASP A 319 17.24 -2.11 -11.32
CA ASP A 319 18.53 -1.97 -12.01
C ASP A 319 19.75 -2.24 -11.11
N ALA A 320 19.58 -2.16 -9.78
CA ALA A 320 20.65 -2.48 -8.83
C ALA A 320 21.07 -3.96 -8.86
N ASN A 321 20.15 -4.89 -9.17
CA ASN A 321 20.48 -6.32 -9.24
C ASN A 321 21.18 -6.76 -10.53
N ALA A 322 21.16 -5.95 -11.59
CA ALA A 322 21.81 -6.30 -12.85
C ALA A 322 23.28 -5.86 -12.91
N GLU A 323 23.62 -4.74 -12.29
CA GLU A 323 25.00 -4.25 -12.25
C GLU A 323 25.85 -4.99 -11.21
N ASP A 324 25.28 -5.36 -10.06
CA ASP A 324 25.99 -6.13 -9.03
C ASP A 324 26.26 -7.58 -9.45
N ALA A 325 25.43 -8.18 -10.29
CA ALA A 325 25.71 -9.50 -10.88
C ALA A 325 26.91 -9.49 -11.84
N ALA A 326 27.12 -8.39 -12.56
CA ALA A 326 28.24 -8.25 -13.49
C ALA A 326 29.59 -8.00 -12.78
N ILE A 327 29.56 -7.39 -11.59
CA ILE A 327 30.78 -7.12 -10.78
C ILE A 327 31.25 -8.40 -10.07
N LEU A 328 30.34 -9.31 -9.69
CA LEU A 328 30.70 -10.58 -9.06
C LEU A 328 31.26 -11.61 -10.05
N GLU A 329 30.91 -11.56 -11.33
CA GLU A 329 31.51 -12.41 -12.35
C GLU A 329 32.96 -11.98 -12.74
N HIS A 330 33.31 -10.70 -12.57
CA HIS A 330 34.65 -10.21 -12.83
C HIS A 330 35.64 -10.37 -11.68
N ALA A 331 35.17 -10.63 -10.46
CA ALA A 331 36.03 -10.87 -9.30
C ALA A 331 36.37 -12.37 -9.06
N SER A 332 35.85 -13.27 -9.93
CA SER A 332 36.08 -14.72 -9.85
C SER A 332 36.92 -15.27 -11.02
N ARG A 333 37.63 -14.37 -11.73
CA ARG A 333 38.62 -14.79 -12.75
C ARG A 333 40.03 -14.32 -12.40
#